data_8a265bc95c0f631df8ba7568d16f9057
#
_entry.id   8a265bc95c0f631df8ba7568d16f9057
#
_cell.length_a   1.000
_cell.length_b   1.000
_cell.length_c   1.000
_cell.angle_alpha   90.00
_cell.angle_beta   90.00
_cell.angle_gamma   90.00
#
_symmetry.space_group_name_H-M   'P 1'
#
loop_
_entity.id
_entity.type
_entity.pdbx_description
1 polymer ?
#
loop_
_entity_poly.entity_id
_entity_poly.type
_entity_poly.pdbx_seq_one_letter_code
_entity_poly.pdbx_strand_id
1 'polypeptide(L)'
;MSNLHLQFNKYPSIENTYQTTYIDKIKRYVSTDILWDVTEKVHGANCCLITDGNIVEFAKRSSIVGNTTNFFNYQDVLLKNKFNILSAFVAVCKLLITDQVKTVQFYGELFGGCYPHKDVLKDTRYKAVQRGIYYAPYEEFYGFDIAVIFTDDSRIWLNPEHVNLIYSNSNIFYAKSLFRGSLDECLQFNNAFQTYIPQWLGLPDITDNICEGVVIKPMVPQFFPNGERILLKNKNERFTEKKGEKSHKVIVDLPDNINNILSDISEYININRLNNIISHEGEFNMPHDFGRCMKLFAEDVLKDFTKDYSKQWNSIEKVNQKIITKEMTNKIKNIIKQYYNIK
;
A
#
# COMPACT_ATOMS: atom_id res chain seq x y z
N MET A 1 -25.24 5.65 -23.21
CA MET A 1 -24.68 6.70 -22.35
C MET A 1 -23.32 6.23 -21.88
N SER A 2 -22.24 6.88 -22.33
CA SER A 2 -20.88 6.57 -21.87
C SER A 2 -20.84 6.88 -20.37
N ASN A 3 -20.57 5.87 -19.54
CA ASN A 3 -20.25 6.10 -18.13
C ASN A 3 -18.97 6.96 -18.10
N LEU A 4 -19.12 8.27 -18.00
CA LEU A 4 -18.00 9.17 -17.76
C LEU A 4 -17.58 8.92 -16.31
N HIS A 5 -16.48 8.16 -16.14
CA HIS A 5 -15.83 8.02 -14.85
C HIS A 5 -15.04 9.30 -14.52
N LEU A 6 -14.96 9.60 -13.22
CA LEU A 6 -14.10 10.68 -12.73
C LEU A 6 -12.63 10.38 -13.03
N GLN A 7 -11.83 11.42 -13.23
CA GLN A 7 -10.40 11.25 -13.48
C GLN A 7 -9.69 10.71 -12.24
N PHE A 8 -9.03 9.55 -12.37
CA PHE A 8 -8.25 8.90 -11.30
C PHE A 8 -6.76 9.04 -11.54
N ASN A 9 -6.04 9.42 -10.50
CA ASN A 9 -4.58 9.44 -10.45
C ASN A 9 -4.10 8.44 -9.39
N LYS A 10 -3.15 7.57 -9.76
CA LYS A 10 -2.56 6.61 -8.82
C LYS A 10 -1.83 7.33 -7.69
N TYR A 11 -1.91 6.78 -6.47
CA TYR A 11 -1.09 7.25 -5.38
C TYR A 11 0.40 7.03 -5.68
N PRO A 12 1.28 8.00 -5.35
CA PRO A 12 2.72 7.85 -5.57
C PRO A 12 3.31 6.62 -4.89
N SER A 13 4.41 6.12 -5.42
CA SER A 13 5.19 5.09 -4.74
C SER A 13 5.79 5.65 -3.45
N ILE A 14 5.82 4.82 -2.41
CA ILE A 14 6.44 5.16 -1.11
C ILE A 14 7.74 4.38 -1.02
N GLU A 15 8.86 5.07 -0.77
CA GLU A 15 10.16 4.42 -0.72
C GLU A 15 10.47 3.88 0.68
N ASN A 16 11.34 2.89 0.77
CA ASN A 16 11.71 2.27 2.04
C ASN A 16 12.83 3.06 2.75
N THR A 17 12.75 3.17 4.08
CA THR A 17 13.76 3.86 4.89
C THR A 17 15.14 3.22 4.84
N TYR A 18 15.25 1.93 4.51
CA TYR A 18 16.56 1.27 4.36
C TYR A 18 17.29 1.61 3.04
N GLN A 19 16.66 2.35 2.13
CA GLN A 19 17.29 2.84 0.89
C GLN A 19 18.13 4.09 1.19
N THR A 20 19.37 3.88 1.61
CA THR A 20 20.28 4.96 2.07
C THR A 20 20.48 6.04 0.99
N THR A 21 20.61 5.63 -0.26
CA THR A 21 20.76 6.58 -1.40
C THR A 21 19.54 7.50 -1.56
N TYR A 22 18.34 7.01 -1.24
CA TYR A 22 17.13 7.82 -1.26
C TYR A 22 17.09 8.80 -0.07
N ILE A 23 17.48 8.35 1.12
CA ILE A 23 17.61 9.20 2.30
C ILE A 23 18.65 10.31 2.06
N ASP A 24 19.82 9.98 1.50
CA ASP A 24 20.85 10.98 1.16
C ASP A 24 20.34 11.99 0.13
N LYS A 25 19.53 11.54 -0.83
CA LYS A 25 18.88 12.43 -1.78
C LYS A 25 17.88 13.36 -1.07
N ILE A 26 17.07 12.88 -0.14
CA ILE A 26 16.18 13.74 0.68
C ILE A 26 16.98 14.78 1.43
N LYS A 27 18.02 14.40 2.16
CA LYS A 27 18.88 15.31 2.93
C LYS A 27 19.55 16.39 2.08
N ARG A 28 19.71 16.15 0.78
CA ARG A 28 20.28 17.12 -0.17
C ARG A 28 19.25 18.11 -0.70
N TYR A 29 17.99 17.69 -0.89
CA TYR A 29 16.98 18.51 -1.58
C TYR A 29 15.93 19.11 -0.65
N VAL A 30 15.75 18.58 0.56
CA VAL A 30 14.76 19.04 1.53
C VAL A 30 15.46 19.79 2.66
N SER A 31 14.92 20.97 3.03
CA SER A 31 15.45 21.74 4.16
C SER A 31 15.36 20.96 5.46
N THR A 32 16.38 21.10 6.33
CA THR A 32 16.40 20.50 7.67
C THR A 32 15.34 21.09 8.62
N ASP A 33 14.79 22.27 8.31
CA ASP A 33 13.77 22.95 9.12
C ASP A 33 12.38 22.35 8.92
N ILE A 34 12.20 21.50 7.89
CA ILE A 34 10.90 20.84 7.64
C ILE A 34 10.69 19.73 8.67
N LEU A 35 9.59 19.84 9.40
CA LEU A 35 9.13 18.78 10.28
C LEU A 35 8.49 17.63 9.47
N TRP A 36 8.58 16.45 10.03
CA TRP A 36 8.03 15.21 9.47
C TRP A 36 6.99 14.63 10.41
N ASP A 37 6.01 13.95 9.84
CA ASP A 37 4.92 13.28 10.55
C ASP A 37 5.03 11.77 10.39
N VAL A 38 4.86 11.05 11.49
CA VAL A 38 4.86 9.58 11.52
C VAL A 38 3.44 9.11 11.80
N THR A 39 2.92 8.25 10.93
CA THR A 39 1.60 7.62 11.09
C THR A 39 1.71 6.10 11.03
N GLU A 40 0.77 5.38 11.65
CA GLU A 40 0.73 3.93 11.52
C GLU A 40 0.47 3.53 10.07
N LYS A 41 1.28 2.60 9.57
CA LYS A 41 1.06 1.96 8.28
C LYS A 41 0.10 0.79 8.45
N VAL A 42 -1.11 0.93 7.93
CA VAL A 42 -2.11 -0.13 7.94
C VAL A 42 -1.83 -1.12 6.80
N HIS A 43 -1.94 -2.40 7.11
CA HIS A 43 -1.82 -3.51 6.17
C HIS A 43 -3.19 -3.83 5.57
N GLY A 44 -3.43 -3.34 4.38
CA GLY A 44 -4.70 -3.46 3.69
C GLY A 44 -4.55 -3.44 2.18
N ALA A 45 -5.51 -2.84 1.50
CA ALA A 45 -5.51 -2.62 0.06
C ALA A 45 -5.62 -1.12 -0.23
N ASN A 46 -4.61 -0.57 -0.90
CA ASN A 46 -4.61 0.85 -1.27
C ASN A 46 -5.83 1.19 -2.14
N CYS A 47 -6.56 2.20 -1.72
CA CYS A 47 -7.78 2.65 -2.39
C CYS A 47 -7.90 4.18 -2.40
N CYS A 48 -8.88 4.66 -3.16
CA CYS A 48 -9.19 6.07 -3.25
C CYS A 48 -10.69 6.26 -3.41
N LEU A 49 -11.26 7.19 -2.64
CA LEU A 49 -12.60 7.71 -2.84
C LEU A 49 -12.49 9.02 -3.62
N ILE A 50 -13.13 9.10 -4.78
CA ILE A 50 -13.01 10.24 -5.71
C ILE A 50 -14.36 10.92 -5.83
N THR A 51 -14.38 12.25 -5.78
CA THR A 51 -15.62 13.01 -5.96
C THR A 51 -15.40 14.34 -6.70
N ASP A 52 -16.43 14.75 -7.44
CA ASP A 52 -16.60 16.09 -8.01
C ASP A 52 -17.58 16.96 -7.19
N GLY A 53 -17.98 16.48 -6.01
CA GLY A 53 -19.00 17.10 -5.16
C GLY A 53 -20.42 16.60 -5.41
N ASN A 54 -20.68 15.83 -6.48
CA ASN A 54 -21.99 15.28 -6.81
C ASN A 54 -22.04 13.76 -6.68
N ILE A 55 -21.03 13.09 -7.22
CA ILE A 55 -20.91 11.63 -7.19
C ILE A 55 -19.64 11.22 -6.42
N VAL A 56 -19.61 10.00 -5.93
CA VAL A 56 -18.43 9.40 -5.32
C VAL A 56 -18.14 8.08 -6.00
N GLU A 57 -16.93 7.91 -6.49
CA GLU A 57 -16.43 6.67 -7.08
C GLU A 57 -15.32 6.06 -6.21
N PHE A 58 -15.19 4.75 -6.28
CA PHE A 58 -14.13 4.01 -5.59
C PHE A 58 -13.09 3.55 -6.61
N ALA A 59 -11.81 3.77 -6.30
CA ALA A 59 -10.70 3.24 -7.06
C ALA A 59 -9.81 2.34 -6.19
N LYS A 60 -9.38 1.23 -6.75
CA LYS A 60 -8.25 0.45 -6.24
C LYS A 60 -6.95 1.09 -6.70
N ARG A 61 -5.81 0.57 -6.26
CA ARG A 61 -4.49 1.15 -6.58
C ARG A 61 -4.26 1.45 -8.06
N SER A 62 -4.83 0.68 -8.97
CA SER A 62 -4.54 0.77 -10.40
C SER A 62 -5.60 1.49 -11.22
N SER A 63 -6.87 1.47 -10.79
CA SER A 63 -8.00 1.95 -11.59
C SER A 63 -9.26 2.12 -10.75
N ILE A 64 -10.23 2.90 -11.27
CA ILE A 64 -11.60 2.93 -10.76
C ILE A 64 -12.19 1.51 -10.82
N VAL A 65 -12.96 1.15 -9.79
CA VAL A 65 -13.59 -0.16 -9.66
C VAL A 65 -15.00 -0.08 -10.25
N GLY A 66 -15.24 -0.82 -11.34
CA GLY A 66 -16.57 -0.91 -11.94
C GLY A 66 -17.52 -1.79 -11.13
N ASN A 67 -18.82 -1.57 -11.26
CA ASN A 67 -19.88 -2.24 -10.49
C ASN A 67 -19.85 -3.77 -10.52
N THR A 68 -19.23 -4.37 -11.54
CA THR A 68 -19.09 -5.83 -11.71
C THR A 68 -17.74 -6.37 -11.24
N THR A 69 -16.85 -5.50 -10.76
CA THR A 69 -15.51 -5.90 -10.32
C THR A 69 -15.58 -6.47 -8.90
N ASN A 70 -15.05 -7.67 -8.71
CA ASN A 70 -14.87 -8.24 -7.38
C ASN A 70 -13.59 -7.64 -6.75
N PHE A 71 -13.77 -6.76 -5.77
CA PHE A 71 -12.66 -6.16 -5.01
C PHE A 71 -13.10 -5.99 -3.55
N PHE A 72 -12.94 -7.05 -2.76
CA PHE A 72 -13.45 -7.10 -1.38
C PHE A 72 -14.92 -6.63 -1.30
N ASN A 73 -15.34 -6.07 -0.19
CA ASN A 73 -16.69 -5.49 -0.04
C ASN A 73 -16.67 -3.96 -0.17
N TYR A 74 -15.93 -3.43 -1.17
CA TYR A 74 -15.74 -1.99 -1.36
C TYR A 74 -17.07 -1.20 -1.45
N GLN A 75 -18.15 -1.83 -1.93
CA GLN A 75 -19.47 -1.21 -2.03
C GLN A 75 -19.99 -0.78 -0.66
N ASP A 76 -19.83 -1.61 0.37
CA ASP A 76 -20.26 -1.30 1.73
C ASP A 76 -19.46 -0.12 2.29
N VAL A 77 -18.15 -0.11 2.04
CA VAL A 77 -17.25 0.99 2.46
C VAL A 77 -17.58 2.28 1.72
N LEU A 78 -17.86 2.20 0.40
CA LEU A 78 -18.28 3.34 -0.41
C LEU A 78 -19.60 3.91 0.11
N LEU A 79 -20.61 3.07 0.35
CA LEU A 79 -21.92 3.49 0.85
C LEU A 79 -21.81 4.14 2.23
N LYS A 80 -21.04 3.54 3.13
CA LYS A 80 -20.79 4.06 4.49
C LYS A 80 -20.17 5.47 4.45
N ASN A 81 -19.20 5.68 3.57
CA ASN A 81 -18.41 6.91 3.52
C ASN A 81 -18.96 7.98 2.56
N LYS A 82 -19.93 7.66 1.69
CA LYS A 82 -20.38 8.52 0.61
C LYS A 82 -20.73 9.95 1.06
N PHE A 83 -21.57 10.10 2.06
CA PHE A 83 -21.98 11.42 2.56
C PHE A 83 -20.84 12.17 3.25
N ASN A 84 -19.98 11.44 3.98
CA ASN A 84 -18.81 12.00 4.65
C ASN A 84 -17.79 12.54 3.63
N ILE A 85 -17.60 11.83 2.51
CA ILE A 85 -16.72 12.27 1.40
C ILE A 85 -17.28 13.50 0.69
N LEU A 86 -18.60 13.58 0.47
CA LEU A 86 -19.23 14.78 -0.08
C LEU A 86 -19.08 15.98 0.87
N SER A 87 -19.23 15.76 2.17
CA SER A 87 -18.97 16.79 3.19
C SER A 87 -17.50 17.23 3.20
N ALA A 88 -16.56 16.26 3.09
CA ALA A 88 -15.14 16.54 3.00
C ALA A 88 -14.77 17.35 1.74
N PHE A 89 -15.42 17.10 0.60
CA PHE A 89 -15.25 17.91 -0.61
C PHE A 89 -15.61 19.39 -0.35
N VAL A 90 -16.75 19.64 0.29
CA VAL A 90 -17.14 21.00 0.66
C VAL A 90 -16.13 21.63 1.61
N ALA A 91 -15.59 20.86 2.57
CA ALA A 91 -14.56 21.33 3.49
C ALA A 91 -13.25 21.70 2.76
N VAL A 92 -12.85 20.93 1.74
CA VAL A 92 -11.70 21.24 0.87
C VAL A 92 -11.92 22.55 0.12
N CYS A 93 -13.09 22.73 -0.53
CA CYS A 93 -13.40 23.97 -1.25
C CYS A 93 -13.36 25.20 -0.33
N LYS A 94 -13.90 25.08 0.88
CA LYS A 94 -13.84 26.14 1.90
C LYS A 94 -12.42 26.44 2.36
N LEU A 95 -11.59 25.40 2.58
CA LEU A 95 -10.20 25.56 2.99
C LEU A 95 -9.37 26.32 1.95
N LEU A 96 -9.58 26.01 0.67
CA LEU A 96 -8.83 26.60 -0.43
C LEU A 96 -9.43 27.95 -0.91
N ILE A 97 -10.61 28.31 -0.40
CA ILE A 97 -11.33 29.56 -0.76
C ILE A 97 -11.45 29.70 -2.29
N THR A 98 -11.86 28.61 -2.97
CA THR A 98 -11.99 28.58 -4.43
C THR A 98 -13.15 27.70 -4.88
N ASP A 99 -13.75 28.05 -6.02
CA ASP A 99 -14.74 27.27 -6.76
C ASP A 99 -14.14 26.48 -7.94
N GLN A 100 -12.82 26.62 -8.14
CA GLN A 100 -12.10 25.98 -9.26
C GLN A 100 -11.71 24.51 -8.99
N VAL A 101 -12.24 23.88 -7.93
CA VAL A 101 -12.01 22.47 -7.64
C VAL A 101 -12.83 21.62 -8.62
N LYS A 102 -12.14 20.83 -9.43
CA LYS A 102 -12.74 19.89 -10.38
C LYS A 102 -13.07 18.55 -9.72
N THR A 103 -12.09 17.95 -9.05
CA THR A 103 -12.25 16.70 -8.28
C THR A 103 -11.33 16.67 -7.08
N VAL A 104 -11.73 15.93 -6.04
CA VAL A 104 -10.90 15.62 -4.89
C VAL A 104 -10.72 14.12 -4.79
N GLN A 105 -9.49 13.69 -4.56
CA GLN A 105 -9.08 12.30 -4.39
C GLN A 105 -8.67 12.07 -2.95
N PHE A 106 -9.46 11.30 -2.22
CA PHE A 106 -9.26 10.92 -0.83
C PHE A 106 -8.58 9.55 -0.80
N TYR A 107 -7.26 9.53 -0.62
CA TYR A 107 -6.47 8.32 -0.61
C TYR A 107 -6.50 7.66 0.76
N GLY A 108 -6.61 6.34 0.76
CA GLY A 108 -6.68 5.55 1.97
C GLY A 108 -6.29 4.09 1.75
N GLU A 109 -6.46 3.33 2.82
CA GLU A 109 -6.30 1.89 2.84
C GLU A 109 -7.64 1.24 3.19
N LEU A 110 -8.09 0.29 2.37
CA LEU A 110 -9.17 -0.62 2.71
C LEU A 110 -8.61 -1.71 3.60
N PHE A 111 -9.16 -1.93 4.77
CA PHE A 111 -8.64 -2.88 5.75
C PHE A 111 -9.74 -3.60 6.54
N GLY A 112 -9.38 -4.61 7.35
CA GLY A 112 -10.30 -5.31 8.23
C GLY A 112 -10.85 -6.61 7.65
N GLY A 113 -12.12 -6.92 7.98
CA GLY A 113 -12.84 -8.12 7.52
C GLY A 113 -12.60 -9.36 8.38
N CYS A 114 -11.76 -9.28 9.42
CA CYS A 114 -11.56 -10.36 10.40
C CYS A 114 -11.04 -9.81 11.72
N TYR A 115 -11.65 -10.24 12.84
CA TYR A 115 -11.21 -9.89 14.18
C TYR A 115 -11.45 -11.05 15.14
N PRO A 116 -10.45 -11.92 15.40
CA PRO A 116 -10.61 -13.15 16.16
C PRO A 116 -10.55 -12.90 17.68
N HIS A 117 -11.51 -12.16 18.21
CA HIS A 117 -11.65 -11.92 19.65
C HIS A 117 -12.98 -12.48 20.16
N LYS A 118 -12.97 -13.12 21.34
CA LYS A 118 -14.16 -13.80 21.91
C LYS A 118 -15.36 -12.89 22.15
N ASP A 119 -15.11 -11.61 22.48
CA ASP A 119 -16.13 -10.61 22.79
C ASP A 119 -16.56 -9.80 21.54
N VAL A 120 -16.08 -10.15 20.35
CA VAL A 120 -16.42 -9.49 19.10
C VAL A 120 -17.15 -10.44 18.17
N LEU A 121 -18.37 -10.08 17.79
CA LEU A 121 -19.16 -10.89 16.88
C LEU A 121 -18.48 -10.98 15.51
N LYS A 122 -18.32 -12.22 15.04
CA LYS A 122 -17.80 -12.48 13.71
C LYS A 122 -18.85 -12.10 12.65
N ASP A 123 -18.49 -11.23 11.73
CA ASP A 123 -19.31 -10.94 10.55
C ASP A 123 -18.85 -11.80 9.38
N THR A 124 -19.65 -12.77 8.99
CA THR A 124 -19.34 -13.74 7.93
C THR A 124 -19.47 -13.18 6.51
N ARG A 125 -20.00 -11.95 6.35
CA ARG A 125 -20.08 -11.24 5.07
C ARG A 125 -18.71 -10.81 4.59
N TYR A 126 -17.79 -10.55 5.53
CA TYR A 126 -16.46 -10.05 5.24
C TYR A 126 -15.40 -11.15 5.31
N LYS A 127 -14.39 -10.98 4.49
CA LYS A 127 -13.14 -11.74 4.55
C LYS A 127 -12.00 -10.79 4.90
N ALA A 128 -10.96 -11.32 5.52
CA ALA A 128 -9.77 -10.52 5.81
C ALA A 128 -9.19 -9.94 4.53
N VAL A 129 -9.08 -8.62 4.45
CA VAL A 129 -8.41 -7.92 3.34
C VAL A 129 -6.94 -8.31 3.29
N GLN A 130 -6.32 -8.46 4.48
CA GLN A 130 -4.95 -8.93 4.64
C GLN A 130 -4.84 -9.88 5.84
N ARG A 131 -3.76 -10.68 5.86
CA ARG A 131 -3.49 -11.65 6.93
C ARG A 131 -2.30 -11.22 7.78
N GLY A 132 -2.21 -11.76 9.00
CA GLY A 132 -1.08 -11.54 9.91
C GLY A 132 -1.25 -10.37 10.86
N ILE A 133 -2.32 -9.58 10.72
CA ILE A 133 -2.74 -8.51 11.63
C ILE A 133 -4.25 -8.35 11.59
N TYR A 134 -4.85 -7.93 12.70
CA TYR A 134 -6.30 -7.83 12.85
C TYR A 134 -6.68 -6.41 13.28
N TYR A 135 -7.58 -5.77 12.53
CA TYR A 135 -7.97 -4.39 12.76
C TYR A 135 -9.45 -4.24 13.14
N ALA A 136 -10.35 -4.90 12.38
CA ALA A 136 -11.80 -4.81 12.57
C ALA A 136 -12.50 -6.07 12.02
N PRO A 137 -13.69 -6.43 12.56
CA PRO A 137 -14.49 -7.55 12.06
C PRO A 137 -15.18 -7.25 10.71
N TYR A 138 -15.22 -5.99 10.31
CA TYR A 138 -15.77 -5.46 9.06
C TYR A 138 -14.68 -4.75 8.25
N GLU A 139 -14.98 -4.43 7.01
CA GLU A 139 -14.08 -3.62 6.18
C GLU A 139 -14.30 -2.13 6.44
N GLU A 140 -13.20 -1.37 6.46
CA GLU A 140 -13.20 0.07 6.75
C GLU A 140 -12.21 0.81 5.86
N PHE A 141 -12.46 2.11 5.64
CA PHE A 141 -11.57 3.03 4.98
C PHE A 141 -10.71 3.77 6.00
N TYR A 142 -9.39 3.76 5.79
CA TYR A 142 -8.41 4.50 6.58
C TYR A 142 -7.79 5.59 5.73
N GLY A 143 -8.32 6.80 5.80
CA GLY A 143 -7.86 7.95 5.02
C GLY A 143 -6.48 8.43 5.48
N PHE A 144 -5.56 8.66 4.55
CA PHE A 144 -4.20 9.10 4.90
C PHE A 144 -3.68 10.27 4.07
N ASP A 145 -4.32 10.62 2.94
CA ASP A 145 -3.87 11.73 2.09
C ASP A 145 -5.00 12.29 1.22
N ILE A 146 -4.88 13.55 0.78
CA ILE A 146 -5.86 14.22 -0.08
C ILE A 146 -5.12 14.96 -1.20
N ALA A 147 -5.51 14.67 -2.45
CA ALA A 147 -5.12 15.47 -3.61
C ALA A 147 -6.32 16.20 -4.19
N VAL A 148 -6.10 17.45 -4.59
CA VAL A 148 -7.09 18.30 -5.22
C VAL A 148 -6.69 18.55 -6.67
N ILE A 149 -7.61 18.31 -7.59
CA ILE A 149 -7.46 18.58 -9.02
C ILE A 149 -8.34 19.78 -9.35
N PHE A 150 -7.76 20.78 -9.97
CA PHE A 150 -8.45 22.00 -10.37
C PHE A 150 -9.02 21.91 -11.79
N THR A 151 -9.83 22.88 -12.18
CA THR A 151 -10.46 22.95 -13.51
C THR A 151 -9.47 23.10 -14.66
N ASP A 152 -8.24 23.58 -14.38
CA ASP A 152 -7.12 23.67 -15.31
C ASP A 152 -6.26 22.39 -15.34
N ASP A 153 -6.73 21.31 -14.71
CA ASP A 153 -6.02 20.03 -14.54
C ASP A 153 -4.75 20.09 -13.67
N SER A 154 -4.43 21.23 -13.08
CA SER A 154 -3.36 21.30 -12.07
C SER A 154 -3.73 20.50 -10.82
N ARG A 155 -2.74 19.99 -10.10
CA ARG A 155 -2.92 19.16 -8.90
C ARG A 155 -2.07 19.63 -7.74
N ILE A 156 -2.68 19.70 -6.57
CA ILE A 156 -1.97 19.91 -5.31
C ILE A 156 -2.24 18.75 -4.34
N TRP A 157 -1.33 18.58 -3.38
CA TRP A 157 -1.50 17.73 -2.21
C TRP A 157 -1.71 18.61 -0.99
N LEU A 158 -2.66 18.26 -0.14
CA LEU A 158 -2.86 18.97 1.12
C LEU A 158 -1.78 18.59 2.14
N ASN A 159 -1.46 19.53 3.02
CA ASN A 159 -0.59 19.28 4.16
C ASN A 159 -1.22 18.28 5.13
N PRO A 160 -0.44 17.44 5.83
CA PRO A 160 -0.97 16.46 6.79
C PRO A 160 -1.96 17.03 7.80
N GLU A 161 -1.72 18.26 8.29
CA GLU A 161 -2.65 18.92 9.23
C GLU A 161 -4.01 19.21 8.61
N HIS A 162 -4.04 19.71 7.37
CA HIS A 162 -5.29 19.95 6.64
C HIS A 162 -6.00 18.63 6.32
N VAL A 163 -5.25 17.59 5.95
CA VAL A 163 -5.79 16.23 5.74
C VAL A 163 -6.50 15.73 6.99
N ASN A 164 -5.83 15.80 8.14
CA ASN A 164 -6.37 15.35 9.42
C ASN A 164 -7.60 16.16 9.84
N LEU A 165 -7.56 17.49 9.66
CA LEU A 165 -8.68 18.39 9.97
C LEU A 165 -9.91 18.04 9.12
N ILE A 166 -9.74 17.83 7.81
CA ILE A 166 -10.84 17.50 6.90
C ILE A 166 -11.43 16.14 7.25
N TYR A 167 -10.62 15.10 7.43
CA TYR A 167 -11.10 13.79 7.77
C TYR A 167 -11.83 13.77 9.13
N SER A 168 -11.24 14.40 10.15
CA SER A 168 -11.84 14.49 11.48
C SER A 168 -13.19 15.19 11.45
N ASN A 169 -13.27 16.37 10.81
CA ASN A 169 -14.50 17.16 10.74
C ASN A 169 -15.58 16.50 9.87
N SER A 170 -15.18 15.61 8.96
CA SER A 170 -16.10 14.88 8.08
C SER A 170 -16.42 13.47 8.59
N ASN A 171 -16.04 13.14 9.83
CA ASN A 171 -16.27 11.82 10.45
C ASN A 171 -15.76 10.65 9.57
N ILE A 172 -14.59 10.82 8.98
CA ILE A 172 -13.88 9.78 8.23
C ILE A 172 -12.75 9.23 9.10
N PHE A 173 -12.62 7.91 9.20
CA PHE A 173 -11.53 7.29 9.93
C PHE A 173 -10.20 7.53 9.21
N TYR A 174 -9.14 7.96 9.93
CA TYR A 174 -7.92 8.45 9.30
C TYR A 174 -6.63 8.18 10.09
N ALA A 175 -5.50 8.33 9.41
CA ALA A 175 -4.16 8.17 9.93
C ALA A 175 -3.80 9.29 10.92
N LYS A 176 -3.92 8.99 12.21
CA LYS A 176 -3.53 9.92 13.27
C LYS A 176 -2.00 9.99 13.39
N SER A 177 -1.49 11.19 13.67
CA SER A 177 -0.07 11.40 13.94
C SER A 177 0.35 10.65 15.22
N LEU A 178 1.40 9.84 15.12
CA LEU A 178 2.02 9.15 16.26
C LEU A 178 3.22 9.92 16.80
N PHE A 179 3.93 10.64 15.92
CA PHE A 179 5.11 11.41 16.29
C PHE A 179 5.37 12.50 15.24
N ARG A 180 5.92 13.62 15.68
CA ARG A 180 6.41 14.70 14.80
C ARG A 180 7.78 15.14 15.24
N GLY A 181 8.69 15.33 14.27
CA GLY A 181 10.05 15.75 14.53
C GLY A 181 10.85 15.96 13.24
N SER A 182 12.17 16.07 13.38
CA SER A 182 13.10 16.07 12.25
C SER A 182 13.06 14.75 11.49
N LEU A 183 13.60 14.72 10.28
CA LEU A 183 13.72 13.47 9.50
C LEU A 183 14.45 12.38 10.29
N ASP A 184 15.60 12.74 10.92
CA ASP A 184 16.42 11.76 11.63
C ASP A 184 15.72 11.16 12.85
N GLU A 185 14.95 11.95 13.61
CA GLU A 185 14.11 11.45 14.70
C GLU A 185 12.99 10.53 14.19
N CYS A 186 12.32 10.91 13.11
CA CYS A 186 11.27 10.09 12.49
C CYS A 186 11.82 8.75 11.93
N LEU A 187 13.04 8.75 11.38
CA LEU A 187 13.69 7.52 10.91
C LEU A 187 14.03 6.53 12.05
N GLN A 188 14.20 7.04 13.29
CA GLN A 188 14.46 6.23 14.47
C GLN A 188 13.18 5.77 15.19
N PHE A 189 12.00 6.20 14.72
CA PHE A 189 10.73 5.83 15.34
C PHE A 189 10.54 4.30 15.30
N ASN A 190 10.12 3.72 16.43
CA ASN A 190 9.87 2.29 16.53
C ASN A 190 8.77 1.86 15.55
N ASN A 191 9.05 0.88 14.69
CA ASN A 191 8.12 0.34 13.71
C ASN A 191 7.47 -1.00 14.11
N ALA A 192 7.67 -1.43 15.37
CA ALA A 192 7.19 -2.70 15.92
C ALA A 192 6.46 -2.45 17.24
N PHE A 193 5.22 -1.96 17.16
CA PHE A 193 4.36 -1.71 18.31
C PHE A 193 2.99 -2.38 18.11
N GLN A 194 2.25 -2.55 19.22
CA GLN A 194 0.86 -3.00 19.17
C GLN A 194 0.03 -2.02 18.35
N THR A 195 -0.69 -2.49 17.31
CA THR A 195 -1.49 -1.60 16.46
C THR A 195 -2.51 -0.81 17.30
N TYR A 196 -2.62 0.49 17.01
CA TYR A 196 -3.60 1.37 17.66
C TYR A 196 -4.99 1.32 17.03
N ILE A 197 -5.11 0.73 15.84
CA ILE A 197 -6.35 0.77 15.06
C ILE A 197 -7.54 0.16 15.81
N PRO A 198 -7.46 -1.05 16.43
CA PRO A 198 -8.57 -1.60 17.19
C PRO A 198 -9.02 -0.69 18.34
N GLN A 199 -8.07 -0.12 19.09
CA GLN A 199 -8.37 0.81 20.17
C GLN A 199 -9.10 2.06 19.67
N TRP A 200 -8.68 2.62 18.53
CA TRP A 200 -9.35 3.78 17.93
C TRP A 200 -10.75 3.46 17.40
N LEU A 201 -11.03 2.19 17.11
CA LEU A 201 -12.35 1.69 16.72
C LEU A 201 -13.19 1.20 17.90
N GLY A 202 -12.68 1.31 19.16
CA GLY A 202 -13.37 0.86 20.36
C GLY A 202 -13.45 -0.67 20.49
N LEU A 203 -12.54 -1.40 19.88
CA LEU A 203 -12.46 -2.85 19.93
C LEU A 203 -11.50 -3.31 21.03
N PRO A 204 -11.74 -4.48 21.65
CA PRO A 204 -10.84 -5.06 22.64
C PRO A 204 -9.51 -5.48 22.01
N ASP A 205 -8.42 -5.42 22.76
CA ASP A 205 -7.07 -5.73 22.26
C ASP A 205 -6.89 -7.23 21.95
N ILE A 206 -6.10 -7.51 20.92
CA ILE A 206 -5.59 -8.84 20.59
C ILE A 206 -4.09 -8.88 20.93
N THR A 207 -3.68 -9.85 21.72
CA THR A 207 -2.26 -10.02 22.10
C THR A 207 -1.38 -10.26 20.86
N ASP A 208 -0.19 -9.62 20.83
CA ASP A 208 0.79 -9.73 19.74
C ASP A 208 0.28 -9.28 18.35
N ASN A 209 -0.68 -8.38 18.34
CA ASN A 209 -1.23 -7.78 17.13
C ASN A 209 -0.36 -6.57 16.70
N ILE A 210 0.82 -6.87 16.19
CA ILE A 210 1.86 -5.87 15.90
C ILE A 210 1.61 -5.20 14.55
N CYS A 211 1.77 -3.88 14.48
CA CYS A 211 1.56 -3.06 13.28
C CYS A 211 2.44 -3.48 12.09
N GLU A 212 2.02 -3.18 10.86
CA GLU A 212 2.85 -3.38 9.66
C GLU A 212 4.11 -2.51 9.68
N GLY A 213 4.06 -1.38 10.35
CA GLY A 213 5.10 -0.39 10.42
C GLY A 213 4.57 1.03 10.46
N VAL A 214 5.34 1.97 9.89
CA VAL A 214 4.99 3.38 9.84
C VAL A 214 5.19 3.99 8.45
N VAL A 215 4.43 5.06 8.17
CA VAL A 215 4.65 5.97 7.06
C VAL A 215 5.21 7.27 7.62
N ILE A 216 6.25 7.79 6.98
CA ILE A 216 6.92 9.06 7.35
C ILE A 216 6.77 10.01 6.17
N LYS A 217 6.19 11.18 6.39
CA LYS A 217 5.98 12.18 5.35
C LYS A 217 6.24 13.60 5.88
N PRO A 218 6.75 14.51 5.02
CA PRO A 218 6.98 15.90 5.44
C PRO A 218 5.64 16.60 5.73
N MET A 219 5.63 17.49 6.72
CA MET A 219 4.45 18.27 7.12
C MET A 219 3.98 19.25 6.02
N VAL A 220 4.87 19.57 5.07
CA VAL A 220 4.54 20.25 3.82
C VAL A 220 4.95 19.36 2.67
N PRO A 221 4.06 19.01 1.72
CA PRO A 221 4.40 18.13 0.61
C PRO A 221 5.67 18.56 -0.11
N GLN A 222 6.64 17.65 -0.21
CA GLN A 222 7.93 17.87 -0.86
C GLN A 222 8.09 17.00 -2.09
N PHE A 223 8.82 17.51 -3.08
CA PHE A 223 9.06 16.83 -4.35
C PHE A 223 10.53 16.96 -4.74
N PHE A 224 11.04 15.95 -5.41
CA PHE A 224 12.30 16.07 -6.12
C PHE A 224 12.14 16.86 -7.42
N PRO A 225 13.25 17.34 -8.04
CA PRO A 225 13.20 18.08 -9.30
C PRO A 225 12.52 17.34 -10.47
N ASN A 226 12.47 16.01 -10.41
CA ASN A 226 11.78 15.18 -11.41
C ASN A 226 10.27 15.05 -11.15
N GLY A 227 9.71 15.77 -10.17
CA GLY A 227 8.30 15.73 -9.77
C GLY A 227 7.92 14.54 -8.88
N GLU A 228 8.87 13.68 -8.50
CA GLU A 228 8.63 12.56 -7.59
C GLU A 228 8.33 13.09 -6.17
N ARG A 229 7.18 12.68 -5.60
CA ARG A 229 6.78 13.06 -4.24
C ARG A 229 7.60 12.29 -3.21
N ILE A 230 8.04 12.98 -2.18
CA ILE A 230 8.88 12.42 -1.11
C ILE A 230 7.99 11.82 -0.03
N LEU A 231 8.01 10.49 0.06
CA LEU A 231 7.28 9.67 1.02
C LEU A 231 8.13 8.47 1.42
N LEU A 232 8.15 8.15 2.71
CA LEU A 232 8.90 7.03 3.26
C LEU A 232 8.00 6.05 4.00
N LYS A 233 8.37 4.76 3.97
CA LYS A 233 7.79 3.70 4.79
C LYS A 233 8.88 2.94 5.52
N ASN A 234 8.61 2.62 6.78
CA ASN A 234 9.45 1.74 7.59
C ASN A 234 8.61 0.54 8.04
N LYS A 235 8.74 -0.59 7.31
CA LYS A 235 8.00 -1.83 7.60
C LYS A 235 8.65 -2.62 8.71
N ASN A 236 7.83 -3.17 9.60
CA ASN A 236 8.24 -4.20 10.53
C ASN A 236 8.73 -5.44 9.77
N GLU A 237 9.73 -6.12 10.31
CA GLU A 237 10.34 -7.31 9.71
C GLU A 237 9.33 -8.42 9.37
N ARG A 238 8.26 -8.58 10.16
CA ARG A 238 7.17 -9.54 9.89
C ARG A 238 6.47 -9.32 8.55
N PHE A 239 6.49 -8.09 8.02
CA PHE A 239 5.77 -7.69 6.80
C PHE A 239 6.72 -7.34 5.63
N THR A 240 8.03 -7.55 5.78
CA THR A 240 8.97 -7.26 4.69
C THR A 240 8.84 -8.27 3.56
N GLU A 241 8.93 -7.79 2.33
CA GLU A 241 8.86 -8.60 1.11
C GLU A 241 10.25 -9.14 0.68
N LYS A 242 11.31 -8.77 1.42
CA LYS A 242 12.71 -9.12 1.13
C LYS A 242 13.29 -10.24 2.01
N LYS A 243 12.60 -10.72 3.03
CA LYS A 243 13.13 -11.77 3.93
C LYS A 243 12.46 -13.12 3.67
N GLY A 244 12.53 -13.58 2.42
CA GLY A 244 12.35 -14.99 2.11
C GLY A 244 13.59 -15.81 2.52
N GLU A 245 13.43 -17.10 2.75
CA GLU A 245 14.57 -17.99 2.97
C GLU A 245 15.51 -18.00 1.76
N LYS A 246 16.82 -17.81 2.01
CA LYS A 246 17.87 -18.10 1.02
C LYS A 246 17.93 -19.61 0.80
N SER A 247 16.92 -20.18 0.19
CA SER A 247 16.87 -21.58 -0.09
C SER A 247 16.56 -21.79 -1.57
N HIS A 248 17.57 -22.18 -2.33
CA HIS A 248 17.34 -22.81 -3.61
C HIS A 248 18.15 -24.11 -3.67
N LYS A 249 17.66 -25.06 -4.43
CA LYS A 249 18.39 -26.29 -4.70
C LYS A 249 19.54 -25.92 -5.65
N VAL A 250 20.79 -26.08 -5.19
CA VAL A 250 21.96 -25.87 -6.03
C VAL A 250 21.87 -26.74 -7.29
N ILE A 251 21.97 -26.13 -8.45
CA ILE A 251 21.98 -26.86 -9.73
C ILE A 251 23.44 -27.09 -10.06
N VAL A 252 23.86 -28.34 -9.99
CA VAL A 252 25.26 -28.75 -10.07
C VAL A 252 25.95 -28.33 -11.36
N ASP A 253 25.19 -28.23 -12.47
CA ASP A 253 25.72 -27.87 -13.79
C ASP A 253 25.72 -26.35 -14.07
N LEU A 254 25.35 -25.51 -13.07
CA LEU A 254 25.37 -24.07 -13.22
C LEU A 254 26.58 -23.43 -12.52
N PRO A 255 27.17 -22.38 -13.11
CA PRO A 255 28.21 -21.59 -12.49
C PRO A 255 27.77 -21.05 -11.10
N ASP A 256 28.71 -20.93 -10.16
CA ASP A 256 28.45 -20.47 -8.80
C ASP A 256 27.79 -19.06 -8.78
N ASN A 257 28.20 -18.17 -9.67
CA ASN A 257 27.60 -16.84 -9.77
C ASN A 257 26.11 -16.89 -10.13
N ILE A 258 25.66 -17.86 -10.93
CA ILE A 258 24.25 -18.05 -11.29
C ILE A 258 23.48 -18.66 -10.11
N ASN A 259 24.08 -19.63 -9.43
CA ASN A 259 23.51 -20.20 -8.21
C ASN A 259 23.35 -19.14 -7.09
N ASN A 260 24.31 -18.22 -6.95
CA ASN A 260 24.20 -17.10 -6.01
C ASN A 260 23.01 -16.18 -6.36
N ILE A 261 22.81 -15.85 -7.63
CA ILE A 261 21.67 -15.03 -8.08
C ILE A 261 20.35 -15.76 -7.86
N LEU A 262 20.28 -17.08 -8.06
CA LEU A 262 19.13 -17.89 -7.73
C LEU A 262 18.81 -17.85 -6.22
N SER A 263 19.84 -17.82 -5.38
CA SER A 263 19.70 -17.63 -3.95
C SER A 263 19.14 -16.24 -3.63
N ASP A 264 19.74 -15.20 -4.20
CA ASP A 264 19.33 -13.82 -3.93
C ASP A 264 17.90 -13.53 -4.40
N ILE A 265 17.51 -13.94 -5.62
CA ILE A 265 16.14 -13.76 -6.12
C ILE A 265 15.12 -14.54 -5.28
N SER A 266 15.54 -15.64 -4.64
CA SER A 266 14.66 -16.45 -3.80
C SER A 266 14.16 -15.71 -2.56
N GLU A 267 14.92 -14.73 -2.06
CA GLU A 267 14.50 -13.88 -0.92
C GLU A 267 13.27 -13.03 -1.25
N TYR A 268 13.09 -12.70 -2.53
CA TYR A 268 11.94 -11.90 -3.00
C TYR A 268 10.66 -12.72 -3.18
N ILE A 269 10.72 -14.07 -3.05
CA ILE A 269 9.60 -14.96 -3.30
C ILE A 269 9.06 -15.46 -1.96
N ASN A 270 8.09 -14.73 -1.41
CA ASN A 270 7.52 -15.03 -0.10
C ASN A 270 6.03 -14.68 -0.04
N ILE A 271 5.38 -15.10 1.05
CA ILE A 271 3.94 -14.93 1.27
C ILE A 271 3.54 -13.46 1.37
N ASN A 272 4.40 -12.60 1.93
CA ASN A 272 4.09 -11.19 2.09
C ASN A 272 3.95 -10.48 0.73
N ARG A 273 4.79 -10.89 -0.24
CA ARG A 273 4.68 -10.40 -1.62
C ARG A 273 3.40 -10.87 -2.31
N LEU A 274 2.99 -12.10 -2.10
CA LEU A 274 1.70 -12.58 -2.61
C LEU A 274 0.54 -11.78 -1.99
N ASN A 275 0.56 -11.54 -0.69
CA ASN A 275 -0.42 -10.71 0.00
C ASN A 275 -0.46 -9.28 -0.58
N ASN A 276 0.70 -8.70 -0.90
CA ASN A 276 0.78 -7.38 -1.53
C ASN A 276 0.11 -7.36 -2.92
N ILE A 277 0.30 -8.42 -3.74
CA ILE A 277 -0.36 -8.55 -5.05
C ILE A 277 -1.87 -8.68 -4.88
N ILE A 278 -2.33 -9.49 -3.94
CA ILE A 278 -3.75 -9.65 -3.63
C ILE A 278 -4.36 -8.30 -3.20
N SER A 279 -3.64 -7.51 -2.40
CA SER A 279 -4.12 -6.19 -1.99
C SER A 279 -4.31 -5.20 -3.14
N HIS A 280 -3.54 -5.36 -4.21
CA HIS A 280 -3.62 -4.49 -5.39
C HIS A 280 -4.72 -4.93 -6.37
N GLU A 281 -4.90 -6.24 -6.50
CA GLU A 281 -5.74 -6.82 -7.55
C GLU A 281 -7.11 -7.31 -7.04
N GLY A 282 -7.25 -7.51 -5.73
CA GLY A 282 -8.34 -8.26 -5.13
C GLY A 282 -8.02 -9.77 -5.04
N GLU A 283 -8.91 -10.53 -4.40
CA GLU A 283 -8.77 -11.98 -4.33
C GLU A 283 -8.85 -12.62 -5.70
N PHE A 284 -7.99 -13.64 -5.93
CA PHE A 284 -7.99 -14.45 -7.14
C PHE A 284 -8.96 -15.62 -7.01
N ASN A 285 -9.76 -15.84 -8.03
CA ASN A 285 -10.66 -16.99 -8.13
C ASN A 285 -9.90 -18.20 -8.68
N MET A 286 -9.38 -19.05 -7.77
CA MET A 286 -8.63 -20.24 -8.17
C MET A 286 -9.55 -21.41 -8.54
N PRO A 287 -9.19 -22.21 -9.55
CA PRO A 287 -7.95 -22.20 -10.34
C PRO A 287 -7.97 -21.25 -11.55
N HIS A 288 -9.09 -20.60 -11.85
CA HIS A 288 -9.28 -19.76 -13.04
C HIS A 288 -8.19 -18.67 -13.18
N ASP A 289 -7.89 -17.97 -12.10
CA ASP A 289 -6.94 -16.87 -12.10
C ASP A 289 -5.48 -17.27 -11.83
N PHE A 290 -5.19 -18.58 -11.77
CA PHE A 290 -3.86 -19.09 -11.42
C PHE A 290 -2.75 -18.51 -12.30
N GLY A 291 -2.95 -18.52 -13.62
CA GLY A 291 -1.97 -17.97 -14.59
C GLY A 291 -1.75 -16.47 -14.44
N ARG A 292 -2.82 -15.71 -14.17
CA ARG A 292 -2.75 -14.26 -13.90
C ARG A 292 -1.99 -13.97 -12.61
N CYS A 293 -2.27 -14.72 -11.54
CA CYS A 293 -1.57 -14.59 -10.27
C CYS A 293 -0.07 -14.88 -10.41
N MET A 294 0.28 -15.99 -11.10
CA MET A 294 1.67 -16.36 -11.42
C MET A 294 2.42 -15.24 -12.16
N LYS A 295 1.80 -14.66 -13.19
CA LYS A 295 2.39 -13.60 -13.99
C LYS A 295 2.67 -12.36 -13.15
N LEU A 296 1.68 -11.88 -12.41
CA LEU A 296 1.81 -10.69 -11.57
C LEU A 296 2.86 -10.88 -10.47
N PHE A 297 2.93 -12.06 -9.88
CA PHE A 297 3.93 -12.36 -8.86
C PHE A 297 5.35 -12.35 -9.47
N ALA A 298 5.54 -12.96 -10.63
CA ALA A 298 6.83 -12.97 -11.31
C ALA A 298 7.29 -11.58 -11.73
N GLU A 299 6.37 -10.75 -12.25
CA GLU A 299 6.66 -9.37 -12.64
C GLU A 299 7.07 -8.51 -11.44
N ASP A 300 6.38 -8.65 -10.30
CA ASP A 300 6.68 -7.89 -9.09
C ASP A 300 8.03 -8.31 -8.47
N VAL A 301 8.34 -9.62 -8.43
CA VAL A 301 9.67 -10.13 -8.01
C VAL A 301 10.77 -9.56 -8.91
N LEU A 302 10.65 -9.67 -10.25
CA LEU A 302 11.65 -9.20 -11.17
C LEU A 302 11.85 -7.68 -11.09
N LYS A 303 10.78 -6.92 -10.93
CA LYS A 303 10.84 -5.46 -10.81
C LYS A 303 11.72 -5.03 -9.64
N ASP A 304 11.48 -5.59 -8.45
CA ASP A 304 12.24 -5.22 -7.26
C ASP A 304 13.66 -5.80 -7.29
N PHE A 305 13.81 -7.05 -7.73
CA PHE A 305 15.13 -7.67 -7.87
C PHE A 305 16.02 -6.91 -8.84
N THR A 306 15.52 -6.55 -10.03
CA THR A 306 16.30 -5.81 -11.03
C THR A 306 16.59 -4.36 -10.59
N LYS A 307 15.77 -3.75 -9.75
CA LYS A 307 16.06 -2.45 -9.13
C LYS A 307 17.29 -2.54 -8.19
N ASP A 308 17.34 -3.57 -7.39
CA ASP A 308 18.38 -3.76 -6.37
C ASP A 308 19.68 -4.34 -6.95
N TYR A 309 19.58 -5.20 -7.94
CA TYR A 309 20.68 -5.96 -8.55
C TYR A 309 20.85 -5.68 -10.07
N SER A 310 20.60 -4.44 -10.49
CA SER A 310 20.57 -4.08 -11.93
C SER A 310 21.86 -4.43 -12.67
N LYS A 311 23.03 -4.19 -12.08
CA LYS A 311 24.32 -4.49 -12.71
C LYS A 311 24.52 -6.00 -12.90
N GLN A 312 24.26 -6.78 -11.86
CA GLN A 312 24.39 -8.24 -11.87
C GLN A 312 23.40 -8.85 -12.87
N TRP A 313 22.13 -8.44 -12.83
CA TRP A 313 21.11 -8.95 -13.74
C TRP A 313 21.44 -8.67 -15.22
N ASN A 314 21.90 -7.47 -15.53
CA ASN A 314 22.24 -7.09 -16.91
C ASN A 314 23.54 -7.76 -17.42
N SER A 315 24.41 -8.22 -16.55
CA SER A 315 25.62 -8.97 -16.92
C SER A 315 25.39 -10.46 -17.20
N ILE A 316 24.19 -10.99 -16.90
CA ILE A 316 23.86 -12.39 -17.11
C ILE A 316 23.47 -12.64 -18.56
N GLU A 317 24.02 -13.70 -19.16
CA GLU A 317 23.60 -14.16 -20.49
C GLU A 317 22.10 -14.53 -20.52
N LYS A 318 21.44 -14.25 -21.65
CA LYS A 318 19.99 -14.52 -21.80
C LYS A 318 19.58 -15.97 -21.54
N VAL A 319 20.47 -16.92 -21.79
CA VAL A 319 20.24 -18.35 -21.52
C VAL A 319 20.09 -18.57 -20.01
N ASN A 320 21.02 -18.02 -19.23
CA ASN A 320 21.01 -18.12 -17.77
C ASN A 320 19.86 -17.32 -17.15
N GLN A 321 19.49 -16.15 -17.70
CA GLN A 321 18.28 -15.42 -17.28
C GLN A 321 17.01 -16.27 -17.45
N LYS A 322 16.89 -17.06 -18.52
CA LYS A 322 15.76 -17.97 -18.73
C LYS A 322 15.73 -19.09 -17.67
N ILE A 323 16.89 -19.64 -17.31
CA ILE A 323 17.00 -20.67 -16.26
C ILE A 323 16.55 -20.08 -14.91
N ILE A 324 17.08 -18.91 -14.54
CA ILE A 324 16.71 -18.19 -13.31
C ILE A 324 15.22 -17.93 -13.28
N THR A 325 14.64 -17.40 -14.37
CA THR A 325 13.21 -17.11 -14.47
C THR A 325 12.35 -18.37 -14.32
N LYS A 326 12.78 -19.51 -14.87
CA LYS A 326 12.09 -20.80 -14.75
C LYS A 326 12.07 -21.28 -13.29
N GLU A 327 13.21 -21.26 -12.60
CA GLU A 327 13.31 -21.69 -11.21
C GLU A 327 12.53 -20.74 -10.28
N MET A 328 12.61 -19.44 -10.50
CA MET A 328 11.78 -18.43 -9.84
C MET A 328 10.29 -18.77 -9.99
N THR A 329 9.84 -19.06 -11.21
CA THR A 329 8.44 -19.39 -11.51
C THR A 329 7.98 -20.67 -10.81
N ASN A 330 8.86 -21.69 -10.74
CA ASN A 330 8.57 -22.93 -9.99
C ASN A 330 8.36 -22.65 -8.49
N LYS A 331 9.19 -21.79 -7.89
CA LYS A 331 9.07 -21.43 -6.47
C LYS A 331 7.78 -20.62 -6.22
N ILE A 332 7.47 -19.63 -7.07
CA ILE A 332 6.22 -18.86 -7.03
C ILE A 332 5.00 -19.78 -7.08
N LYS A 333 4.99 -20.75 -8.01
CA LYS A 333 3.93 -21.76 -8.14
C LYS A 333 3.65 -22.48 -6.83
N ASN A 334 4.70 -22.89 -6.12
CA ASN A 334 4.55 -23.61 -4.85
C ASN A 334 3.94 -22.73 -3.77
N ILE A 335 4.34 -21.46 -3.66
CA ILE A 335 3.77 -20.50 -2.70
C ILE A 335 2.28 -20.27 -2.99
N ILE A 336 1.90 -20.05 -4.25
CA ILE A 336 0.49 -19.85 -4.62
C ILE A 336 -0.33 -21.12 -4.29
N LYS A 337 0.16 -22.31 -4.65
CA LYS A 337 -0.51 -23.56 -4.33
C LYS A 337 -0.71 -23.75 -2.83
N GLN A 338 0.32 -23.48 -2.04
CA GLN A 338 0.24 -23.56 -0.58
C GLN A 338 -0.76 -22.56 0.00
N TYR A 339 -0.75 -21.32 -0.47
CA TYR A 339 -1.64 -20.26 0.01
C TYR A 339 -3.13 -20.58 -0.23
N TYR A 340 -3.45 -21.09 -1.43
CA TYR A 340 -4.82 -21.41 -1.84
C TYR A 340 -5.21 -22.87 -1.61
N ASN A 341 -4.34 -23.69 -0.98
CA ASN A 341 -4.54 -25.14 -0.76
C ASN A 341 -4.88 -25.89 -2.06
N ILE A 342 -4.19 -25.56 -3.17
CA ILE A 342 -4.36 -26.20 -4.47
C ILE A 342 -3.38 -27.39 -4.59
N LYS A 343 -3.88 -28.56 -5.01
CA LYS A 343 -3.07 -29.77 -5.25
C LYS A 343 -2.21 -29.67 -6.53
#